data_cbb134e6b9d3c5d43d36960e5d248159
#
_entry.id   cbb134e6b9d3c5d43d36960e5d248159
#
_cell.length_a   1.000
_cell.length_b   1.000
_cell.length_c   1.000
_cell.angle_alpha   90.00
_cell.angle_beta   90.00
_cell.angle_gamma   90.00
#
_symmetry.space_group_name_H-M   'P 1'
#
loop_
_entity.id
_entity.type
_entity.pdbx_description
1 polymer ?
#
loop_
_entity_poly.entity_id
_entity_poly.type
_entity_poly.pdbx_seq_one_letter_code
_entity_poly.pdbx_strand_id
1 'polypeptide(L)'
;IDGLYSGDPRRDVAARLIPTVEAIGPEIEAMASAASGSGIGTGGMAAKLAAAKIALAAGIHLAIADGRVDHPLQRFAESGHGTVFIAGIGAGKRKAWLAGRLTVAGRVFVDGGAVAALSTGRSLLAAGATRIEGRFERGDVVEVVGPSGPVARGLSAYDAADAALIVGQRNEAQAALLGYAPRAALIHRDHLVLL
;
A
#
# COMPACT_ATOMS: atom_id res chain seq x y z
N ILE A 1 -13.75 -3.15 20.84
CA ILE A 1 -14.69 -3.74 19.86
C ILE A 1 -14.08 -5.02 19.32
N ASP A 2 -14.88 -6.02 19.15
CA ASP A 2 -14.51 -7.40 18.83
C ASP A 2 -14.81 -7.79 17.37
N GLY A 3 -15.39 -6.89 16.57
CA GLY A 3 -15.66 -7.09 15.15
C GLY A 3 -16.54 -6.01 14.54
N LEU A 4 -16.91 -6.18 13.28
CA LEU A 4 -17.91 -5.38 12.57
C LEU A 4 -19.30 -6.02 12.79
N TYR A 5 -20.27 -5.19 13.12
CA TYR A 5 -21.67 -5.60 13.30
C TYR A 5 -22.58 -4.92 12.28
N SER A 6 -23.73 -5.52 12.03
CA SER A 6 -24.77 -4.96 11.15
C SER A 6 -25.34 -3.62 11.64
N GLY A 7 -25.13 -3.27 12.90
CA GLY A 7 -25.47 -2.01 13.57
C GLY A 7 -24.62 -1.83 14.83
N ASP A 8 -24.88 -0.79 15.63
CA ASP A 8 -24.19 -0.62 16.92
C ASP A 8 -24.77 -1.60 17.97
N PRO A 9 -24.05 -2.65 18.39
CA PRO A 9 -24.57 -3.66 19.34
C PRO A 9 -24.90 -3.09 20.72
N ARG A 10 -24.47 -1.87 21.03
CA ARG A 10 -24.83 -1.17 22.28
C ARG A 10 -26.19 -0.49 22.19
N ARG A 11 -26.70 -0.26 20.98
CA ARG A 11 -27.97 0.43 20.71
C ARG A 11 -29.02 -0.46 20.08
N ASP A 12 -28.56 -1.47 19.36
CA ASP A 12 -29.41 -2.42 18.65
C ASP A 12 -29.10 -3.85 19.09
N VAL A 13 -29.99 -4.42 19.88
CA VAL A 13 -29.91 -5.82 20.38
C VAL A 13 -29.97 -6.84 19.23
N ALA A 14 -30.51 -6.46 18.08
CA ALA A 14 -30.59 -7.31 16.88
C ALA A 14 -29.30 -7.23 16.02
N ALA A 15 -28.33 -6.37 16.39
CA ALA A 15 -27.07 -6.26 15.67
C ALA A 15 -26.31 -7.58 15.70
N ARG A 16 -25.92 -8.07 14.52
CA ARG A 16 -25.22 -9.34 14.34
C ARG A 16 -23.77 -9.10 13.91
N LEU A 17 -22.86 -9.88 14.47
CA LEU A 17 -21.45 -9.90 14.04
C LEU A 17 -21.39 -10.35 12.57
N ILE A 18 -20.59 -9.64 11.78
CA ILE A 18 -20.25 -10.00 10.40
C ILE A 18 -18.89 -10.72 10.43
N PRO A 19 -18.86 -12.05 10.33
CA PRO A 19 -17.61 -12.80 10.51
C PRO A 19 -16.63 -12.61 9.32
N THR A 20 -17.17 -12.40 8.11
CA THR A 20 -16.35 -12.32 6.89
C THR A 20 -16.84 -11.21 5.98
N VAL A 21 -15.91 -10.42 5.44
CA VAL A 21 -16.17 -9.36 4.47
C VAL A 21 -15.26 -9.59 3.25
N GLU A 22 -15.85 -9.94 2.11
CA GLU A 22 -15.13 -10.18 0.86
C GLU A 22 -14.96 -8.89 0.03
N ALA A 23 -15.87 -7.93 0.19
CA ALA A 23 -15.81 -6.64 -0.49
C ALA A 23 -16.37 -5.53 0.42
N ILE A 24 -15.68 -4.38 0.45
CA ILE A 24 -16.14 -3.20 1.19
C ILE A 24 -16.96 -2.34 0.24
N GLY A 25 -18.28 -2.58 0.24
CA GLY A 25 -19.28 -1.79 -0.50
C GLY A 25 -19.99 -0.76 0.39
N PRO A 26 -20.95 0.00 -0.20
CA PRO A 26 -21.71 1.03 0.52
C PRO A 26 -22.42 0.52 1.77
N GLU A 27 -22.89 -0.73 1.77
CA GLU A 27 -23.54 -1.36 2.93
C GLU A 27 -22.58 -1.49 4.12
N ILE A 28 -21.35 -1.98 3.89
CA ILE A 28 -20.32 -2.12 4.90
C ILE A 28 -19.88 -0.75 5.43
N GLU A 29 -19.81 0.25 4.55
CA GLU A 29 -19.50 1.63 4.93
C GLU A 29 -20.57 2.25 5.81
N ALA A 30 -21.84 2.00 5.50
CA ALA A 30 -22.98 2.46 6.28
C ALA A 30 -22.99 1.85 7.70
N MET A 31 -22.70 0.55 7.83
CA MET A 31 -22.59 -0.15 9.13
C MET A 31 -21.48 0.45 9.99
N ALA A 32 -20.33 0.79 9.39
CA ALA A 32 -19.21 1.41 10.10
C ALA A 32 -19.53 2.84 10.57
N SER A 33 -20.34 3.58 9.81
CA SER A 33 -20.75 4.94 10.13
C SER A 33 -21.77 4.96 11.27
N ALA A 34 -22.72 4.01 11.30
CA ALA A 34 -23.71 3.87 12.35
C ALA A 34 -23.09 3.57 13.72
N ALA A 35 -21.93 2.91 13.74
CA ALA A 35 -21.19 2.56 14.97
C ALA A 35 -20.33 3.70 15.54
N SER A 36 -20.32 4.88 14.92
CA SER A 36 -19.37 5.99 15.23
C SER A 36 -19.77 6.87 16.43
N GLY A 37 -20.65 6.46 17.31
CA GLY A 37 -21.28 7.28 18.36
C GLY A 37 -20.60 7.36 19.72
N SER A 38 -19.35 6.89 19.94
CA SER A 38 -18.69 6.98 21.25
C SER A 38 -17.47 7.90 21.21
N GLY A 39 -17.57 9.05 21.87
CA GLY A 39 -16.51 10.08 21.98
C GLY A 39 -15.26 9.69 22.77
N ILE A 40 -14.94 8.41 22.90
CA ILE A 40 -13.73 7.92 23.57
C ILE A 40 -12.94 7.08 22.55
N GLY A 41 -11.93 7.69 21.97
CA GLY A 41 -10.99 7.05 21.03
C GLY A 41 -11.11 7.63 19.62
N THR A 42 -10.00 8.14 19.10
CA THR A 42 -9.86 8.77 17.79
C THR A 42 -9.97 7.78 16.61
N GLY A 43 -10.21 6.48 16.87
CA GLY A 43 -10.16 5.41 15.89
C GLY A 43 -11.42 4.52 15.82
N GLY A 44 -12.62 5.09 15.69
CA GLY A 44 -13.87 4.34 15.57
C GLY A 44 -13.85 3.27 14.45
N MET A 45 -15.00 2.60 14.22
CA MET A 45 -15.12 1.57 13.18
C MET A 45 -14.75 2.11 11.80
N ALA A 46 -15.05 3.37 11.52
CA ALA A 46 -14.68 4.02 10.26
C ALA A 46 -13.16 4.01 10.00
N ALA A 47 -12.33 4.26 11.05
CA ALA A 47 -10.88 4.20 10.90
C ALA A 47 -10.37 2.76 10.67
N LYS A 48 -10.99 1.76 11.30
CA LYS A 48 -10.67 0.35 11.07
C LYS A 48 -11.04 -0.08 9.66
N LEU A 49 -12.17 0.42 9.16
CA LEU A 49 -12.60 0.16 7.78
C LEU A 49 -11.67 0.83 6.76
N ALA A 50 -11.19 2.05 7.05
CA ALA A 50 -10.17 2.70 6.22
C ALA A 50 -8.87 1.88 6.17
N ALA A 51 -8.42 1.36 7.32
CA ALA A 51 -7.27 0.46 7.39
C ALA A 51 -7.52 -0.85 6.61
N ALA A 52 -8.73 -1.41 6.72
CA ALA A 52 -9.11 -2.61 5.95
C ALA A 52 -9.06 -2.36 4.44
N LYS A 53 -9.56 -1.22 3.94
CA LYS A 53 -9.44 -0.84 2.52
C LYS A 53 -7.99 -0.81 2.06
N ILE A 54 -7.09 -0.22 2.85
CA ILE A 54 -5.66 -0.15 2.54
C ILE A 54 -5.05 -1.56 2.52
N ALA A 55 -5.33 -2.40 3.52
CA ALA A 55 -4.83 -3.76 3.59
C ALA A 55 -5.31 -4.61 2.39
N LEU A 56 -6.62 -4.58 2.12
CA LEU A 56 -7.21 -5.31 0.99
C LEU A 56 -6.66 -4.87 -0.37
N ALA A 57 -6.46 -3.56 -0.55
CA ALA A 57 -5.84 -3.02 -1.76
C ALA A 57 -4.38 -3.49 -1.92
N ALA A 58 -3.67 -3.72 -0.82
CA ALA A 58 -2.33 -4.31 -0.80
C ALA A 58 -2.33 -5.86 -0.94
N GLY A 59 -3.50 -6.50 -1.03
CA GLY A 59 -3.61 -7.96 -1.09
C GLY A 59 -3.41 -8.65 0.26
N ILE A 60 -3.59 -7.92 1.36
CA ILE A 60 -3.39 -8.41 2.74
C ILE A 60 -4.76 -8.57 3.40
N HIS A 61 -5.04 -9.73 3.99
CA HIS A 61 -6.19 -9.93 4.85
C HIS A 61 -6.05 -9.06 6.12
N LEU A 62 -7.18 -8.56 6.63
CA LEU A 62 -7.20 -7.83 7.89
C LEU A 62 -8.26 -8.44 8.79
N ALA A 63 -7.94 -8.64 10.07
CA ALA A 63 -8.91 -9.08 11.08
C ALA A 63 -9.14 -7.99 12.13
N ILE A 64 -10.40 -7.88 12.58
CA ILE A 64 -10.80 -7.10 13.74
C ILE A 64 -11.24 -8.09 14.81
N ALA A 65 -10.56 -8.08 15.97
CA ALA A 65 -10.85 -8.92 17.12
C ALA A 65 -10.73 -8.12 18.42
N ASP A 66 -11.17 -8.69 19.54
CA ASP A 66 -11.08 -8.03 20.86
C ASP A 66 -9.64 -8.05 21.38
N GLY A 67 -9.01 -6.89 21.43
CA GLY A 67 -7.66 -6.71 21.98
C GLY A 67 -7.59 -6.50 23.50
N ARG A 68 -8.74 -6.55 24.21
CA ARG A 68 -8.79 -6.34 25.67
C ARG A 68 -8.63 -7.64 26.47
N VAL A 69 -8.66 -8.76 25.78
CA VAL A 69 -8.51 -10.10 26.39
C VAL A 69 -7.03 -10.52 26.42
N ASP A 70 -6.69 -11.41 27.33
CA ASP A 70 -5.36 -12.03 27.34
C ASP A 70 -5.17 -12.89 26.09
N HIS A 71 -3.99 -12.81 25.48
CA HIS A 71 -3.62 -13.56 24.27
C HIS A 71 -4.63 -13.38 23.10
N PRO A 72 -4.92 -12.13 22.65
CA PRO A 72 -6.01 -11.84 21.74
C PRO A 72 -5.88 -12.57 20.38
N LEU A 73 -4.66 -12.72 19.87
CA LEU A 73 -4.43 -13.43 18.60
C LEU A 73 -4.69 -14.93 18.72
N GLN A 74 -4.29 -15.55 19.83
CA GLN A 74 -4.55 -16.95 20.09
C GLN A 74 -6.06 -17.19 20.24
N ARG A 75 -6.75 -16.38 21.04
CA ARG A 75 -8.21 -16.46 21.20
C ARG A 75 -8.96 -16.29 19.89
N PHE A 76 -8.53 -15.35 19.06
CA PHE A 76 -9.12 -15.17 17.73
C PHE A 76 -8.90 -16.42 16.86
N ALA A 77 -7.70 -17.00 16.85
CA ALA A 77 -7.39 -18.21 16.08
C ALA A 77 -8.21 -19.43 16.54
N GLU A 78 -8.45 -19.56 17.85
CA GLU A 78 -9.20 -20.68 18.43
C GLU A 78 -10.72 -20.53 18.26
N SER A 79 -11.26 -19.32 18.48
CA SER A 79 -12.71 -19.07 18.50
C SER A 79 -13.28 -18.61 17.17
N GLY A 80 -12.44 -18.01 16.30
CA GLY A 80 -12.91 -17.30 15.11
C GLY A 80 -13.77 -16.07 15.40
N HIS A 81 -13.89 -15.65 16.67
CA HIS A 81 -14.76 -14.52 17.04
C HIS A 81 -14.15 -13.19 16.66
N GLY A 82 -14.68 -12.57 15.62
CA GLY A 82 -14.20 -11.32 15.04
C GLY A 82 -14.70 -11.14 13.62
N THR A 83 -14.10 -10.18 12.92
CA THR A 83 -14.39 -9.95 11.50
C THR A 83 -13.11 -10.08 10.69
N VAL A 84 -13.10 -10.93 9.67
CA VAL A 84 -12.02 -11.05 8.70
C VAL A 84 -12.41 -10.38 7.39
N PHE A 85 -11.63 -9.43 6.97
CA PHE A 85 -11.68 -8.84 5.63
C PHE A 85 -10.75 -9.63 4.72
N ILE A 86 -11.31 -10.26 3.70
CA ILE A 86 -10.58 -11.15 2.80
C ILE A 86 -10.08 -10.37 1.58
N ALA A 87 -8.76 -10.29 1.42
CA ALA A 87 -8.18 -9.81 0.18
C ALA A 87 -8.44 -10.83 -0.93
N GLY A 88 -9.04 -10.38 -2.03
CA GLY A 88 -9.23 -11.25 -3.20
C GLY A 88 -7.87 -11.74 -3.73
N ILE A 89 -7.83 -12.98 -4.19
CA ILE A 89 -6.67 -13.62 -4.78
C ILE A 89 -6.35 -12.92 -6.11
N GLY A 90 -5.18 -12.27 -6.20
CA GLY A 90 -4.71 -11.68 -7.46
C GLY A 90 -3.49 -10.76 -7.28
N ALA A 91 -2.41 -11.05 -7.99
CA ALA A 91 -1.17 -10.25 -8.06
C ALA A 91 -1.41 -8.78 -8.55
N GLY A 92 -2.62 -8.47 -9.06
CA GLY A 92 -2.99 -7.13 -9.55
C GLY A 92 -3.34 -6.12 -8.46
N LYS A 93 -3.72 -6.54 -7.25
CA LYS A 93 -4.25 -5.61 -6.23
C LYS A 93 -3.18 -4.73 -5.59
N ARG A 94 -1.97 -5.23 -5.38
CA ARG A 94 -0.83 -4.41 -4.91
C ARG A 94 -0.49 -3.33 -5.93
N LYS A 95 -0.56 -3.67 -7.21
CA LYS A 95 -0.36 -2.73 -8.32
C LYS A 95 -1.49 -1.70 -8.40
N ALA A 96 -2.75 -2.10 -8.21
CA ALA A 96 -3.89 -1.19 -8.15
C ALA A 96 -3.81 -0.20 -6.98
N TRP A 97 -3.29 -0.64 -5.82
CA TRP A 97 -3.04 0.25 -4.68
C TRP A 97 -1.97 1.29 -4.98
N LEU A 98 -0.86 0.90 -5.63
CA LEU A 98 0.20 1.84 -6.07
C LEU A 98 -0.33 2.84 -7.09
N ALA A 99 -1.14 2.39 -8.05
CA ALA A 99 -1.76 3.25 -9.05
C ALA A 99 -2.75 4.26 -8.44
N GLY A 100 -3.51 3.85 -7.40
CA GLY A 100 -4.51 4.67 -6.72
C GLY A 100 -3.97 5.64 -5.67
N ARG A 101 -2.68 5.60 -5.32
CA ARG A 101 -2.10 6.56 -4.36
C ARG A 101 -2.05 7.95 -4.97
N LEU A 102 -2.84 8.87 -4.39
CA LEU A 102 -2.95 10.26 -4.85
C LEU A 102 -1.71 11.08 -4.52
N THR A 103 -0.93 10.72 -3.50
CA THR A 103 0.25 11.47 -3.06
C THR A 103 1.52 10.85 -3.62
N VAL A 104 2.11 11.51 -4.59
CA VAL A 104 3.42 11.22 -5.17
C VAL A 104 4.44 12.12 -4.49
N ALA A 105 5.47 11.55 -3.87
CA ALA A 105 6.48 12.31 -3.13
C ALA A 105 7.57 12.91 -4.04
N GLY A 106 7.73 12.33 -5.23
CA GLY A 106 8.71 12.81 -6.21
C GLY A 106 8.55 12.16 -7.59
N ARG A 107 9.43 12.55 -8.52
CA ARG A 107 9.43 12.08 -9.90
C ARG A 107 10.79 11.56 -10.31
N VAL A 108 10.78 10.47 -11.06
CA VAL A 108 11.95 9.87 -11.71
C VAL A 108 11.76 9.96 -13.21
N PHE A 109 12.54 10.81 -13.86
CA PHE A 109 12.51 10.93 -15.33
C PHE A 109 13.38 9.83 -15.93
N VAL A 110 12.91 9.26 -17.04
CA VAL A 110 13.55 8.11 -17.70
C VAL A 110 13.65 8.30 -19.19
N ASP A 111 14.61 7.62 -19.81
CA ASP A 111 14.74 7.58 -21.27
C ASP A 111 13.75 6.60 -21.93
N GLY A 112 13.70 6.63 -23.28
CA GLY A 112 12.83 5.73 -24.05
C GLY A 112 13.20 4.25 -23.92
N GLY A 113 14.45 3.93 -23.67
CA GLY A 113 14.91 2.56 -23.45
C GLY A 113 14.40 1.99 -22.12
N ALA A 114 14.41 2.82 -21.08
CA ALA A 114 13.81 2.46 -19.78
C ALA A 114 12.29 2.27 -19.90
N VAL A 115 11.58 3.15 -20.63
CA VAL A 115 10.13 2.98 -20.88
C VAL A 115 9.85 1.64 -21.57
N ALA A 116 10.61 1.28 -22.60
CA ALA A 116 10.46 0.00 -23.30
C ALA A 116 10.77 -1.19 -22.37
N ALA A 117 11.76 -1.09 -21.49
CA ALA A 117 12.06 -2.13 -20.52
C ALA A 117 10.93 -2.31 -19.49
N LEU A 118 10.36 -1.19 -19.00
CA LEU A 118 9.25 -1.21 -18.05
C LEU A 118 7.99 -1.86 -18.65
N SER A 119 7.67 -1.58 -19.90
CA SER A 119 6.51 -2.17 -20.60
C SER A 119 6.63 -3.70 -20.73
N THR A 120 7.85 -4.25 -20.70
CA THR A 120 8.11 -5.70 -20.71
C THR A 120 8.19 -6.30 -19.28
N GLY A 121 7.81 -5.54 -18.24
CA GLY A 121 7.75 -6.02 -16.86
C GLY A 121 9.12 -6.06 -16.15
N ARG A 122 10.10 -5.31 -16.61
CA ARG A 122 11.42 -5.20 -15.97
C ARG A 122 11.41 -4.14 -14.87
N SER A 123 12.39 -4.22 -13.97
CA SER A 123 12.65 -3.20 -12.93
C SER A 123 13.25 -1.95 -13.56
N LEU A 124 13.00 -0.78 -12.96
CA LEU A 124 13.69 0.46 -13.33
C LEU A 124 15.10 0.47 -12.71
N LEU A 125 16.10 0.49 -13.56
CA LEU A 125 17.50 0.63 -13.16
C LEU A 125 17.91 2.12 -13.16
N ALA A 126 18.90 2.47 -12.35
CA ALA A 126 19.44 3.82 -12.29
C ALA A 126 20.03 4.28 -13.64
N ALA A 127 20.58 3.36 -14.43
CA ALA A 127 21.13 3.63 -15.77
C ALA A 127 20.09 4.17 -16.77
N GLY A 128 18.79 3.82 -16.60
CA GLY A 128 17.70 4.33 -17.44
C GLY A 128 17.04 5.58 -16.89
N ALA A 129 17.42 6.04 -15.70
CA ALA A 129 16.96 7.30 -15.14
C ALA A 129 17.82 8.45 -15.65
N THR A 130 17.19 9.60 -15.90
CA THR A 130 17.87 10.80 -16.43
C THR A 130 17.85 11.96 -15.46
N ARG A 131 16.86 12.03 -14.56
CA ARG A 131 16.69 13.11 -13.58
C ARG A 131 15.77 12.69 -12.44
N ILE A 132 16.01 13.25 -11.26
CA ILE A 132 15.19 13.11 -10.06
C ILE A 132 14.59 14.46 -9.69
N GLU A 133 13.33 14.50 -9.29
CA GLU A 133 12.66 15.68 -8.76
C GLU A 133 11.85 15.34 -7.50
N GLY A 134 11.74 16.30 -6.58
CA GLY A 134 10.98 16.18 -5.33
C GLY A 134 11.86 15.75 -4.15
N ARG A 135 11.19 15.55 -3.02
CA ARG A 135 11.80 15.08 -1.77
C ARG A 135 11.08 13.81 -1.36
N PHE A 136 11.76 12.70 -1.37
CA PHE A 136 11.19 11.42 -0.99
C PHE A 136 12.23 10.58 -0.26
N GLU A 137 11.73 9.73 0.60
CA GLU A 137 12.47 8.74 1.34
C GLU A 137 12.38 7.38 0.65
N ARG A 138 13.24 6.46 1.02
CA ARG A 138 13.12 5.06 0.60
C ARG A 138 11.77 4.48 1.01
N GLY A 139 11.07 3.88 0.05
CA GLY A 139 9.73 3.31 0.24
C GLY A 139 8.58 4.27 -0.09
N ASP A 140 8.88 5.53 -0.39
CA ASP A 140 7.88 6.47 -0.88
C ASP A 140 7.48 6.18 -2.31
N VAL A 141 6.22 6.56 -2.65
CA VAL A 141 5.72 6.46 -4.01
C VAL A 141 6.27 7.60 -4.85
N VAL A 142 6.92 7.23 -5.94
CA VAL A 142 7.41 8.16 -6.96
C VAL A 142 6.73 7.88 -8.30
N GLU A 143 6.54 8.93 -9.09
CA GLU A 143 6.04 8.84 -10.46
C GLU A 143 7.21 8.70 -11.43
N VAL A 144 7.11 7.75 -12.35
CA VAL A 144 8.09 7.55 -13.42
C VAL A 144 7.58 8.28 -14.65
N VAL A 145 8.37 9.22 -15.15
CA VAL A 145 8.01 10.10 -16.26
C VAL A 145 8.92 9.81 -17.45
N GLY A 146 8.34 9.29 -18.51
CA GLY A 146 9.00 9.09 -19.80
C GLY A 146 8.95 10.35 -20.69
N PRO A 147 9.52 10.28 -21.91
CA PRO A 147 9.53 11.41 -22.84
C PRO A 147 8.13 11.94 -23.22
N SER A 148 7.11 11.09 -23.18
CA SER A 148 5.72 11.44 -23.54
C SER A 148 4.82 11.71 -22.33
N GLY A 149 5.34 11.68 -21.09
CA GLY A 149 4.59 11.89 -19.86
C GLY A 149 4.71 10.74 -18.84
N PRO A 150 3.86 10.73 -17.82
CA PRO A 150 3.85 9.69 -16.80
C PRO A 150 3.60 8.30 -17.40
N VAL A 151 4.42 7.31 -17.02
CA VAL A 151 4.35 5.94 -17.55
C VAL A 151 4.14 4.89 -16.47
N ALA A 152 4.55 5.21 -15.23
CA ALA A 152 4.43 4.27 -14.12
C ALA A 152 4.43 4.98 -12.77
N ARG A 153 4.06 4.25 -11.71
CA ARG A 153 4.31 4.62 -10.31
C ARG A 153 4.96 3.45 -9.59
N GLY A 154 5.80 3.75 -8.61
CA GLY A 154 6.46 2.70 -7.84
C GLY A 154 7.07 3.18 -6.54
N LEU A 155 7.48 2.22 -5.70
CA LEU A 155 8.18 2.51 -4.45
C LEU A 155 9.68 2.66 -4.74
N SER A 156 10.24 3.83 -4.38
CA SER A 156 11.67 4.06 -4.52
C SER A 156 12.49 3.16 -3.58
N ALA A 157 13.55 2.57 -4.10
CA ALA A 157 14.51 1.81 -3.30
C ALA A 157 15.59 2.69 -2.64
N TYR A 158 15.63 3.97 -2.99
CA TYR A 158 16.54 4.98 -2.48
C TYR A 158 15.78 6.23 -2.05
N ASP A 159 16.36 7.06 -1.20
CA ASP A 159 15.91 8.44 -1.04
C ASP A 159 16.28 9.30 -2.26
N ALA A 160 15.79 10.54 -2.28
CA ALA A 160 15.98 11.44 -3.42
C ALA A 160 17.44 11.82 -3.65
N ALA A 161 18.24 11.94 -2.58
CA ALA A 161 19.66 12.32 -2.65
C ALA A 161 20.49 11.20 -3.25
N ASP A 162 20.37 9.99 -2.73
CA ASP A 162 21.05 8.80 -3.24
C ASP A 162 20.61 8.47 -4.68
N ALA A 163 19.32 8.57 -4.96
CA ALA A 163 18.80 8.37 -6.31
C ALA A 163 19.43 9.35 -7.31
N ALA A 164 19.58 10.62 -6.93
CA ALA A 164 20.19 11.65 -7.79
C ALA A 164 21.67 11.40 -8.04
N LEU A 165 22.41 10.85 -7.08
CA LEU A 165 23.82 10.51 -7.24
C LEU A 165 24.07 9.40 -8.28
N ILE A 166 23.13 8.44 -8.38
CA ILE A 166 23.30 7.26 -9.23
C ILE A 166 22.55 7.33 -10.57
N VAL A 167 21.83 8.41 -10.84
CA VAL A 167 21.13 8.63 -12.13
C VAL A 167 22.10 8.44 -13.30
N GLY A 168 21.69 7.64 -14.29
CA GLY A 168 22.49 7.33 -15.48
C GLY A 168 23.65 6.37 -15.25
N GLN A 169 23.92 5.95 -14.02
CA GLN A 169 25.08 5.12 -13.68
C GLN A 169 24.78 3.63 -13.78
N ARG A 170 25.74 2.87 -14.29
CA ARG A 170 25.73 1.40 -14.22
C ARG A 170 26.12 0.92 -12.82
N ASN A 171 25.73 -0.30 -12.46
CA ASN A 171 25.89 -0.85 -11.11
C ASN A 171 27.33 -0.75 -10.56
N GLU A 172 28.35 -0.93 -11.40
CA GLU A 172 29.74 -0.90 -10.98
C GLU A 172 30.18 0.49 -10.44
N ALA A 173 29.63 1.56 -11.01
CA ALA A 173 29.95 2.93 -10.57
C ALA A 173 29.14 3.38 -9.35
N GLN A 174 27.97 2.78 -9.10
CA GLN A 174 27.07 3.20 -8.05
C GLN A 174 27.65 3.01 -6.64
N ALA A 175 28.38 1.91 -6.40
CA ALA A 175 28.97 1.63 -5.09
C ALA A 175 29.96 2.71 -4.65
N ALA A 176 30.75 3.23 -5.59
CA ALA A 176 31.72 4.30 -5.32
C ALA A 176 31.00 5.64 -4.99
N LEU A 177 29.89 5.93 -5.63
CA LEU A 177 29.12 7.15 -5.42
C LEU A 177 28.31 7.12 -4.12
N LEU A 178 27.75 5.97 -3.77
CA LEU A 178 26.91 5.79 -2.59
C LEU A 178 27.69 5.56 -1.31
N GLY A 179 28.92 5.04 -1.40
CA GLY A 179 29.71 4.60 -0.25
C GLY A 179 29.22 3.30 0.40
N TYR A 180 28.24 2.63 -0.21
CA TYR A 180 27.69 1.33 0.23
C TYR A 180 27.26 0.48 -0.97
N ALA A 181 26.97 -0.81 -0.75
CA ALA A 181 26.55 -1.74 -1.79
C ALA A 181 25.21 -1.30 -2.42
N PRO A 182 25.15 -1.06 -3.75
CA PRO A 182 23.95 -0.59 -4.42
C PRO A 182 22.85 -1.65 -4.41
N ARG A 183 21.59 -1.22 -4.48
CA ARG A 183 20.45 -2.10 -4.66
C ARG A 183 20.33 -2.51 -6.13
N ALA A 184 19.67 -3.64 -6.37
CA ALA A 184 19.52 -4.21 -7.71
C ALA A 184 18.73 -3.31 -8.68
N ALA A 185 17.91 -2.38 -8.17
CA ALA A 185 17.09 -1.49 -8.99
C ALA A 185 16.76 -0.20 -8.26
N LEU A 186 16.48 0.87 -9.00
CA LEU A 186 15.94 2.13 -8.47
C LEU A 186 14.47 1.93 -8.03
N ILE A 187 13.68 1.18 -8.84
CA ILE A 187 12.35 0.70 -8.48
C ILE A 187 12.23 -0.76 -8.95
N HIS A 188 11.97 -1.67 -8.01
CA HIS A 188 11.80 -3.08 -8.35
C HIS A 188 10.47 -3.32 -9.07
N ARG A 189 10.44 -4.23 -10.06
CA ARG A 189 9.24 -4.57 -10.86
C ARG A 189 8.01 -4.96 -10.01
N ASP A 190 8.23 -5.61 -8.86
CA ASP A 190 7.15 -6.03 -7.97
C ASP A 190 6.56 -4.84 -7.18
N HIS A 191 7.27 -3.72 -7.16
CA HIS A 191 6.89 -2.47 -6.53
C HIS A 191 6.58 -1.36 -7.54
N LEU A 192 6.31 -1.72 -8.80
CA LEU A 192 6.04 -0.80 -9.90
C LEU A 192 4.74 -1.19 -10.61
N VAL A 193 3.96 -0.19 -10.98
CA VAL A 193 2.74 -0.32 -11.78
C VAL A 193 2.80 0.62 -12.96
N LEU A 194 2.48 0.13 -14.15
CA LEU A 194 2.28 0.96 -15.36
C LEU A 194 0.95 1.70 -15.25
N LEU A 195 0.91 2.93 -15.78
CA LEU A 195 -0.26 3.79 -15.85
C LEU A 195 -1.01 3.61 -17.18
#